data_ac468a6448e7250d9a4dfa0dba8811b7
#
_entry.id   ac468a6448e7250d9a4dfa0dba8811b7
#
_cell.length_a   1.000
_cell.length_b   1.000
_cell.length_c   1.000
_cell.angle_alpha   90.00
_cell.angle_beta   90.00
_cell.angle_gamma   90.00
#
_symmetry.space_group_name_H-M   'P 1'
#
loop_
_entity.id
_entity.type
_entity.pdbx_description
1 polymer ?
#
loop_
_entity_poly.entity_id
_entity_poly.type
_entity_poly.pdbx_seq_one_letter_code
_entity_poly.pdbx_strand_id
1 'polypeptide(L)'
;RRSRVTLATMEAAPTAAHNHADMMFAHMMIPHHQQAIEMSDMILVKQGIDPRVADLAKQIKAAQGPEIEQMQGWLNQWGMSGMPGMNDMPGMGGTSSNAPGDHGGMHGSDTATASPTTTMPMPMPSGSMMPGMPGMGDMPGMDGMMSPADVDALKNAQGVEASKLFLTQMIKHHQGAITMSQNEIKDGQFPDAVALAKSIVTSQQKEIDTMNQILGSL
;
A
#
# COMPACT_ATOMS: atom_id res chain seq x y z
N ARG A 1 -21.09 23.17 -55.91
CA ARG A 1 -21.51 23.03 -54.49
C ARG A 1 -20.35 22.41 -53.75
N ARG A 2 -19.64 23.19 -52.95
CA ARG A 2 -18.53 22.71 -52.09
C ARG A 2 -19.13 22.42 -50.71
N SER A 3 -19.19 21.12 -50.35
CA SER A 3 -19.56 20.70 -49.00
C SER A 3 -18.40 21.06 -48.02
N ARG A 4 -18.74 21.91 -47.07
CA ARG A 4 -17.86 22.15 -45.91
C ARG A 4 -18.04 20.99 -44.96
N VAL A 5 -16.97 20.22 -44.76
CA VAL A 5 -16.88 19.27 -43.67
C VAL A 5 -16.50 20.09 -42.42
N THR A 6 -17.45 20.26 -41.53
CA THR A 6 -17.19 20.79 -40.18
C THR A 6 -16.49 19.68 -39.37
N LEU A 7 -15.20 19.86 -39.10
CA LEU A 7 -14.54 19.11 -38.03
C LEU A 7 -15.22 19.50 -36.72
N ALA A 8 -15.98 18.59 -36.17
CA ALA A 8 -16.38 18.68 -34.76
C ALA A 8 -15.11 18.49 -33.92
N THR A 9 -14.67 19.56 -33.29
CA THR A 9 -13.69 19.47 -32.18
C THR A 9 -14.36 18.65 -31.11
N MET A 10 -13.79 17.46 -30.85
CA MET A 10 -14.12 16.69 -29.65
C MET A 10 -13.57 17.50 -28.48
N GLU A 11 -14.43 18.29 -27.87
CA GLU A 11 -14.18 18.92 -26.59
C GLU A 11 -14.04 17.78 -25.58
N ALA A 12 -12.86 17.63 -25.01
CA ALA A 12 -12.62 16.67 -23.93
C ALA A 12 -13.62 16.98 -22.82
N ALA A 13 -14.44 15.99 -22.44
CA ALA A 13 -15.34 16.14 -21.33
C ALA A 13 -14.57 16.66 -20.11
N PRO A 14 -15.07 17.67 -19.39
CA PRO A 14 -14.39 18.19 -18.23
C PRO A 14 -14.14 17.04 -17.25
N THR A 15 -12.88 16.83 -16.86
CA THR A 15 -12.53 15.89 -15.79
C THR A 15 -13.39 16.24 -14.57
N ALA A 16 -14.18 15.27 -14.08
CA ALA A 16 -15.04 15.50 -12.93
C ALA A 16 -14.22 16.05 -11.77
N ALA A 17 -14.75 17.04 -11.06
CA ALA A 17 -14.07 17.68 -9.94
C ALA A 17 -13.77 16.63 -8.86
N HIS A 18 -12.56 16.68 -8.32
CA HIS A 18 -12.11 15.88 -7.19
C HIS A 18 -11.47 16.80 -6.16
N ASN A 19 -11.39 16.35 -4.91
CA ASN A 19 -10.80 17.10 -3.82
C ASN A 19 -9.67 16.31 -3.13
N HIS A 20 -9.13 16.86 -2.06
CA HIS A 20 -8.06 16.21 -1.30
C HIS A 20 -8.51 14.88 -0.68
N ALA A 21 -9.77 14.76 -0.25
CA ALA A 21 -10.28 13.51 0.33
C ALA A 21 -10.28 12.38 -0.71
N ASP A 22 -10.76 12.65 -1.94
CA ASP A 22 -10.73 11.67 -3.03
C ASP A 22 -9.31 11.18 -3.34
N MET A 23 -8.36 12.13 -3.40
CA MET A 23 -6.94 11.79 -3.64
C MET A 23 -6.36 10.94 -2.52
N MET A 24 -6.61 11.29 -1.26
CA MET A 24 -6.13 10.54 -0.09
C MET A 24 -6.78 9.17 -0.02
N PHE A 25 -8.08 9.08 -0.28
CA PHE A 25 -8.79 7.80 -0.34
C PHE A 25 -8.12 6.84 -1.33
N ALA A 26 -7.94 7.25 -2.58
CA ALA A 26 -7.31 6.42 -3.60
C ALA A 26 -5.85 6.08 -3.24
N HIS A 27 -5.08 7.07 -2.78
CA HIS A 27 -3.67 6.90 -2.45
C HIS A 27 -3.43 5.92 -1.30
N MET A 28 -4.30 5.93 -0.30
CA MET A 28 -4.17 5.10 0.90
C MET A 28 -4.86 3.74 0.75
N MET A 29 -5.98 3.67 0.03
CA MET A 29 -6.71 2.43 -0.18
C MET A 29 -5.97 1.45 -1.11
N ILE A 30 -5.18 1.94 -2.06
CA ILE A 30 -4.37 1.09 -2.94
C ILE A 30 -3.42 0.19 -2.14
N PRO A 31 -2.48 0.71 -1.31
CA PRO A 31 -1.59 -0.16 -0.53
C PRO A 31 -2.35 -0.99 0.51
N HIS A 32 -3.48 -0.50 1.03
CA HIS A 32 -4.34 -1.26 1.92
C HIS A 32 -4.89 -2.51 1.22
N HIS A 33 -5.45 -2.39 0.03
CA HIS A 33 -5.94 -3.51 -0.77
C HIS A 33 -4.80 -4.45 -1.22
N GLN A 34 -3.63 -3.91 -1.56
CA GLN A 34 -2.46 -4.71 -1.90
C GLN A 34 -2.06 -5.64 -0.74
N GLN A 35 -2.10 -5.17 0.50
CA GLN A 35 -1.82 -6.00 1.67
C GLN A 35 -2.85 -7.12 1.83
N ALA A 36 -4.14 -6.88 1.61
CA ALA A 36 -5.16 -7.93 1.65
C ALA A 36 -4.93 -9.01 0.59
N ILE A 37 -4.50 -8.62 -0.62
CA ILE A 37 -4.14 -9.56 -1.69
C ILE A 37 -2.90 -10.38 -1.28
N GLU A 38 -1.86 -9.74 -0.74
CA GLU A 38 -0.66 -10.41 -0.24
C GLU A 38 -0.97 -11.44 0.85
N MET A 39 -1.78 -11.06 1.84
CA MET A 39 -2.23 -11.96 2.90
C MET A 39 -3.06 -13.14 2.33
N SER A 40 -3.89 -12.88 1.34
CA SER A 40 -4.67 -13.89 0.64
C SER A 40 -3.77 -14.85 -0.14
N ASP A 41 -2.72 -14.38 -0.78
CA ASP A 41 -1.72 -15.22 -1.45
C ASP A 41 -0.97 -16.11 -0.44
N MET A 42 -0.59 -15.54 0.70
CA MET A 42 0.06 -16.30 1.77
C MET A 42 -0.78 -17.45 2.28
N ILE A 43 -2.09 -17.25 2.50
CA ILE A 43 -2.96 -18.32 3.02
C ILE A 43 -3.22 -19.40 1.97
N LEU A 44 -3.34 -19.03 0.69
CA LEU A 44 -3.67 -19.94 -0.39
C LEU A 44 -2.58 -20.99 -0.71
N VAL A 45 -1.32 -20.70 -0.37
CA VAL A 45 -0.20 -21.65 -0.60
C VAL A 45 0.03 -22.59 0.57
N LYS A 46 -0.68 -22.43 1.69
CA LYS A 46 -0.52 -23.24 2.89
C LYS A 46 -1.31 -24.54 2.83
N GLN A 47 -0.81 -25.55 3.52
CA GLN A 47 -1.47 -26.84 3.70
C GLN A 47 -2.42 -26.81 4.91
N GLY A 48 -3.50 -27.60 4.86
CA GLY A 48 -4.41 -27.78 5.98
C GLY A 48 -5.28 -26.55 6.30
N ILE A 49 -5.47 -25.67 5.35
CA ILE A 49 -6.36 -24.51 5.46
C ILE A 49 -7.81 -24.94 5.28
N ASP A 50 -8.71 -24.38 6.10
CA ASP A 50 -10.15 -24.61 5.92
C ASP A 50 -10.59 -24.18 4.51
N PRO A 51 -11.32 -25.02 3.75
CA PRO A 51 -11.71 -24.70 2.37
C PRO A 51 -12.50 -23.40 2.25
N ARG A 52 -13.31 -23.05 3.24
CA ARG A 52 -14.08 -21.78 3.24
C ARG A 52 -13.17 -20.57 3.33
N VAL A 53 -12.07 -20.69 4.08
CA VAL A 53 -11.05 -19.63 4.18
C VAL A 53 -10.31 -19.48 2.85
N ALA A 54 -9.95 -20.59 2.21
CA ALA A 54 -9.33 -20.56 0.89
C ALA A 54 -10.25 -19.93 -0.17
N ASP A 55 -11.53 -20.25 -0.17
CA ASP A 55 -12.49 -19.68 -1.10
C ASP A 55 -12.73 -18.18 -0.84
N LEU A 56 -12.78 -17.76 0.42
CA LEU A 56 -12.88 -16.35 0.80
C LEU A 56 -11.64 -15.56 0.35
N ALA A 57 -10.44 -16.09 0.55
CA ALA A 57 -9.20 -15.46 0.09
C ALA A 57 -9.19 -15.23 -1.43
N LYS A 58 -9.68 -16.19 -2.21
CA LYS A 58 -9.85 -16.05 -3.68
C LYS A 58 -10.85 -14.94 -4.03
N GLN A 59 -11.98 -14.87 -3.29
CA GLN A 59 -13.00 -13.84 -3.51
C GLN A 59 -12.46 -12.44 -3.20
N ILE A 60 -11.74 -12.27 -2.09
CA ILE A 60 -11.09 -11.01 -1.71
C ILE A 60 -10.15 -10.53 -2.83
N LYS A 61 -9.28 -11.41 -3.33
CA LYS A 61 -8.38 -11.07 -4.44
C LYS A 61 -9.12 -10.66 -5.70
N ALA A 62 -10.16 -11.41 -6.07
CA ALA A 62 -10.95 -11.14 -7.27
C ALA A 62 -11.72 -9.81 -7.18
N ALA A 63 -12.15 -9.41 -5.99
CA ALA A 63 -12.85 -8.15 -5.76
C ALA A 63 -11.88 -6.96 -5.70
N GLN A 64 -10.80 -7.07 -4.94
CA GLN A 64 -9.93 -5.94 -4.64
C GLN A 64 -8.92 -5.61 -5.77
N GLY A 65 -8.56 -6.56 -6.62
CA GLY A 65 -7.70 -6.31 -7.78
C GLY A 65 -8.23 -5.22 -8.72
N PRO A 66 -9.46 -5.35 -9.25
CA PRO A 66 -10.08 -4.33 -10.09
C PRO A 66 -10.27 -2.98 -9.38
N GLU A 67 -10.53 -2.96 -8.07
CA GLU A 67 -10.66 -1.73 -7.29
C GLU A 67 -9.32 -0.96 -7.23
N ILE A 68 -8.20 -1.66 -7.08
CA ILE A 68 -6.86 -1.06 -7.18
C ILE A 68 -6.65 -0.42 -8.55
N GLU A 69 -6.95 -1.13 -9.63
CA GLU A 69 -6.79 -0.62 -10.99
C GLU A 69 -7.62 0.63 -11.23
N GLN A 70 -8.85 0.67 -10.73
CA GLN A 70 -9.74 1.81 -10.82
C GLN A 70 -9.16 3.03 -10.09
N MET A 71 -8.71 2.87 -8.86
CA MET A 71 -8.10 3.94 -8.07
C MET A 71 -6.78 4.44 -8.69
N GLN A 72 -5.95 3.55 -9.22
CA GLN A 72 -4.74 3.92 -9.97
C GLN A 72 -5.09 4.75 -11.21
N GLY A 73 -6.14 4.38 -11.92
CA GLY A 73 -6.65 5.14 -13.06
C GLY A 73 -7.03 6.57 -12.68
N TRP A 74 -7.68 6.77 -11.54
CA TRP A 74 -8.02 8.12 -11.05
C TRP A 74 -6.78 8.93 -10.69
N LEU A 75 -5.83 8.36 -9.96
CA LEU A 75 -4.58 9.06 -9.61
C LEU A 75 -3.80 9.48 -10.87
N ASN A 76 -3.77 8.62 -11.90
CA ASN A 76 -3.19 8.96 -13.19
C ASN A 76 -3.93 10.13 -13.86
N GLN A 77 -5.26 10.09 -13.87
CA GLN A 77 -6.12 11.14 -14.43
C GLN A 77 -5.94 12.49 -13.71
N TRP A 78 -5.70 12.45 -12.41
CA TRP A 78 -5.47 13.65 -11.59
C TRP A 78 -4.02 14.14 -11.60
N GLY A 79 -3.15 13.55 -12.44
CA GLY A 79 -1.76 13.96 -12.60
C GLY A 79 -0.82 13.55 -11.47
N MET A 80 -1.22 12.59 -10.66
CA MET A 80 -0.44 12.08 -9.53
C MET A 80 0.41 10.84 -9.87
N SER A 81 0.56 10.53 -11.14
CA SER A 81 1.34 9.37 -11.65
C SER A 81 2.85 9.42 -11.39
N GLY A 82 3.34 10.41 -10.69
CA GLY A 82 4.76 10.61 -10.43
C GLY A 82 5.13 10.86 -8.99
N MET A 83 4.18 10.70 -8.03
CA MET A 83 4.59 10.64 -6.64
C MET A 83 5.11 9.24 -6.37
N PRO A 84 6.42 9.06 -6.08
CA PRO A 84 6.93 7.74 -5.72
C PRO A 84 6.15 7.28 -4.49
N GLY A 85 5.39 6.21 -4.65
CA GLY A 85 4.96 5.43 -3.52
C GLY A 85 6.20 5.06 -2.74
N MET A 86 6.09 4.85 -1.43
CA MET A 86 7.20 4.55 -0.50
C MET A 86 8.14 3.40 -0.92
N ASN A 87 8.01 2.85 -2.13
CA ASN A 87 8.89 1.82 -2.69
C ASN A 87 10.14 2.36 -3.41
N ASP A 88 10.23 3.66 -3.65
CA ASP A 88 11.42 4.30 -4.25
C ASP A 88 12.20 5.14 -3.23
N MET A 89 12.54 4.55 -2.09
CA MET A 89 13.67 5.03 -1.32
C MET A 89 14.95 4.50 -2.01
N PRO A 90 15.81 5.36 -2.58
CA PRO A 90 17.10 4.91 -3.08
C PRO A 90 18.01 4.58 -1.91
N GLY A 91 18.17 3.28 -1.62
CA GLY A 91 19.10 2.85 -0.60
C GLY A 91 18.85 1.49 0.00
N MET A 92 18.56 0.43 -0.77
CA MET A 92 18.96 -0.93 -0.41
C MET A 92 18.67 -1.87 -1.59
N GLY A 93 19.70 -2.28 -2.26
CA GLY A 93 19.63 -3.48 -3.10
C GLY A 93 20.20 -3.35 -4.49
N GLY A 94 21.51 -3.59 -4.60
CA GLY A 94 22.08 -4.50 -5.57
C GLY A 94 22.18 -4.09 -7.04
N THR A 95 23.33 -3.57 -7.41
CA THR A 95 24.15 -3.96 -8.58
C THR A 95 23.45 -4.42 -9.88
N SER A 96 23.60 -3.67 -10.93
CA SER A 96 24.24 -4.12 -12.18
C SER A 96 24.52 -2.98 -13.16
N SER A 97 25.78 -2.70 -13.26
CA SER A 97 26.62 -2.51 -14.44
C SER A 97 25.98 -2.09 -15.77
N ASN A 98 26.33 -0.94 -16.28
CA ASN A 98 27.29 -0.80 -17.40
C ASN A 98 27.54 0.68 -17.74
N ALA A 99 28.79 1.10 -17.59
CA ALA A 99 29.34 2.27 -18.25
C ALA A 99 29.83 1.87 -19.67
N PRO A 100 30.22 2.77 -20.59
CA PRO A 100 31.49 3.47 -20.49
C PRO A 100 31.54 4.87 -21.16
N GLY A 101 32.66 5.58 -20.88
CA GLY A 101 33.24 6.65 -21.71
C GLY A 101 33.34 8.00 -21.01
N ASP A 102 34.43 8.38 -20.54
CA ASP A 102 35.75 8.82 -21.01
C ASP A 102 35.90 10.35 -21.04
N HIS A 103 37.11 10.79 -20.68
CA HIS A 103 37.75 12.13 -20.72
C HIS A 103 37.57 13.00 -19.44
N GLY A 104 38.64 13.37 -18.71
CA GLY A 104 40.03 13.60 -19.01
C GLY A 104 40.44 14.96 -18.42
N GLY A 105 41.58 15.00 -17.69
CA GLY A 105 42.37 16.24 -17.50
C GLY A 105 42.41 16.79 -16.05
N MET A 106 43.40 16.47 -15.35
CA MET A 106 44.74 17.05 -15.10
C MET A 106 44.82 18.24 -14.13
N HIS A 107 45.79 18.07 -13.20
CA HIS A 107 46.59 19.05 -12.42
C HIS A 107 45.96 19.54 -11.10
N GLY A 108 46.66 19.57 -10.02
CA GLY A 108 48.05 19.31 -9.62
C GLY A 108 48.27 19.77 -8.20
N SER A 109 49.14 19.03 -7.57
CA SER A 109 50.16 19.41 -6.58
C SER A 109 49.86 20.10 -5.25
N ASP A 110 50.30 19.37 -4.20
CA ASP A 110 51.14 19.76 -3.06
C ASP A 110 50.44 20.47 -1.89
N THR A 111 50.57 20.07 -0.66
CA THR A 111 51.71 19.72 0.16
C THR A 111 51.26 19.17 1.53
N ALA A 112 52.04 18.27 2.04
CA ALA A 112 51.97 17.67 3.36
C ALA A 112 52.04 18.65 4.54
N THR A 113 51.43 18.33 5.66
CA THR A 113 52.09 18.38 6.95
C THR A 113 51.38 17.50 8.01
N ALA A 114 52.19 16.86 8.79
CA ALA A 114 51.98 15.80 9.71
C ALA A 114 51.16 16.11 10.97
N SER A 115 50.63 15.00 11.51
CA SER A 115 50.10 14.62 12.83
C SER A 115 50.54 15.46 14.05
N PRO A 116 49.85 15.33 15.25
CA PRO A 116 49.80 14.08 15.96
C PRO A 116 48.45 13.75 16.72
N THR A 117 48.31 12.47 16.89
CA THR A 117 47.61 11.67 17.92
C THR A 117 47.16 12.39 19.19
N THR A 118 45.85 12.24 19.52
CA THR A 118 45.43 12.11 20.91
C THR A 118 44.21 11.18 20.98
N THR A 119 44.48 9.97 21.47
CA THR A 119 43.54 8.95 21.86
C THR A 119 42.84 9.39 23.13
N MET A 120 41.52 9.54 23.11
CA MET A 120 40.69 9.54 24.30
C MET A 120 39.55 8.57 24.09
N PRO A 121 39.37 7.57 24.95
CA PRO A 121 38.20 6.67 24.89
C PRO A 121 37.02 7.39 25.50
N MET A 122 36.00 7.63 24.70
CA MET A 122 34.68 8.01 25.21
C MET A 122 33.93 6.75 25.59
N PRO A 123 33.34 6.71 26.78
CA PRO A 123 32.49 5.58 27.17
C PRO A 123 31.20 5.60 26.33
N MET A 124 30.87 4.46 25.76
CA MET A 124 29.58 4.20 25.20
C MET A 124 28.51 4.36 26.28
N PRO A 125 27.48 5.21 26.13
CA PRO A 125 26.29 5.09 26.97
C PRO A 125 25.54 3.85 26.52
N SER A 126 25.56 2.87 27.40
CA SER A 126 24.72 1.69 27.40
C SER A 126 23.25 2.14 27.40
N GLY A 127 22.45 1.64 26.45
CA GLY A 127 21.04 1.46 26.63
C GLY A 127 20.20 2.71 26.82
N SER A 128 19.92 3.45 25.74
CA SER A 128 18.66 4.18 25.63
C SER A 128 17.86 3.52 24.55
N MET A 129 16.93 2.65 24.96
CA MET A 129 15.78 2.30 24.13
C MET A 129 15.12 3.61 23.75
N MET A 130 15.17 3.96 22.49
CA MET A 130 14.30 4.97 21.91
C MET A 130 12.86 4.55 22.18
N PRO A 131 12.02 5.37 22.85
CA PRO A 131 10.60 5.05 22.96
C PRO A 131 10.00 5.12 21.56
N GLY A 132 9.50 3.97 21.11
CA GLY A 132 8.45 3.80 20.13
C GLY A 132 8.46 4.74 18.93
N MET A 133 9.08 4.33 17.83
CA MET A 133 8.49 4.70 16.54
C MET A 133 7.06 4.12 16.52
N PRO A 134 6.01 4.93 16.33
CA PRO A 134 4.67 4.39 16.11
C PRO A 134 4.77 3.40 14.95
N GLY A 135 4.32 2.17 15.18
CA GLY A 135 4.25 1.16 14.14
C GLY A 135 3.45 1.72 12.97
N MET A 136 3.73 1.25 11.75
CA MET A 136 3.04 1.67 10.52
C MET A 136 1.50 1.61 10.61
N GLY A 137 0.94 0.97 11.65
CA GLY A 137 -0.49 0.91 11.92
C GLY A 137 -1.10 2.14 12.58
N ASP A 138 -0.27 3.09 13.05
CA ASP A 138 -0.72 4.31 13.73
C ASP A 138 -0.64 5.57 12.84
N MET A 139 -0.38 5.42 11.56
CA MET A 139 -0.46 6.54 10.64
C MET A 139 -1.92 6.93 10.41
N PRO A 140 -2.32 8.21 10.59
CA PRO A 140 -3.67 8.66 10.25
C PRO A 140 -4.03 8.28 8.81
N GLY A 141 -5.10 7.50 8.65
CA GLY A 141 -5.58 7.07 7.34
C GLY A 141 -5.13 5.67 6.90
N MET A 142 -4.35 4.95 7.70
CA MET A 142 -3.95 3.55 7.45
C MET A 142 -4.61 2.60 8.47
N ASP A 143 -5.86 2.90 8.84
CA ASP A 143 -6.61 2.09 9.79
C ASP A 143 -6.70 0.62 9.33
N GLY A 144 -6.46 -0.30 10.25
CA GLY A 144 -6.60 -1.74 9.99
C GLY A 144 -5.43 -2.40 9.28
N MET A 145 -4.41 -1.68 8.85
CA MET A 145 -3.21 -2.28 8.26
C MET A 145 -2.51 -3.21 9.25
N MET A 146 -2.04 -4.34 8.75
CA MET A 146 -1.23 -5.27 9.55
C MET A 146 0.20 -4.76 9.65
N SER A 147 0.77 -4.86 10.86
CA SER A 147 2.18 -4.61 11.09
C SER A 147 3.05 -5.69 10.43
N PRO A 148 4.36 -5.43 10.21
CA PRO A 148 5.29 -6.48 9.76
C PRO A 148 5.27 -7.71 10.66
N ALA A 149 5.12 -7.54 11.97
CA ALA A 149 5.03 -8.65 12.93
C ALA A 149 3.72 -9.47 12.74
N ASP A 150 2.60 -8.83 12.44
CA ASP A 150 1.34 -9.51 12.14
C ASP A 150 1.43 -10.33 10.86
N VAL A 151 2.06 -9.77 9.82
CA VAL A 151 2.30 -10.45 8.54
C VAL A 151 3.23 -11.65 8.73
N ASP A 152 4.32 -11.49 9.50
CA ASP A 152 5.24 -12.58 9.84
C ASP A 152 4.55 -13.69 10.66
N ALA A 153 3.67 -13.33 11.58
CA ALA A 153 2.87 -14.29 12.33
C ALA A 153 2.00 -15.14 11.39
N LEU A 154 1.31 -14.51 10.42
CA LEU A 154 0.53 -15.23 9.41
C LEU A 154 1.42 -16.12 8.53
N LYS A 155 2.58 -15.62 8.13
CA LYS A 155 3.56 -16.37 7.32
C LYS A 155 4.01 -17.64 8.02
N ASN A 156 4.22 -17.59 9.33
CA ASN A 156 4.71 -18.72 10.13
C ASN A 156 3.61 -19.67 10.61
N ALA A 157 2.36 -19.23 10.70
CA ALA A 157 1.23 -20.07 11.10
C ALA A 157 0.91 -21.14 10.06
N GLN A 158 0.37 -22.30 10.50
CA GLN A 158 0.03 -23.43 9.64
C GLN A 158 -1.37 -23.97 9.98
N GLY A 159 -2.00 -24.64 9.00
CA GLY A 159 -3.25 -25.36 9.20
C GLY A 159 -4.38 -24.50 9.76
N VAL A 160 -5.09 -25.03 10.75
CA VAL A 160 -6.23 -24.35 11.40
C VAL A 160 -5.82 -23.03 12.05
N GLU A 161 -4.63 -22.97 12.68
CA GLU A 161 -4.14 -21.74 13.30
C GLU A 161 -3.89 -20.64 12.26
N ALA A 162 -3.36 -20.98 11.08
CA ALA A 162 -3.24 -20.03 9.98
C ALA A 162 -4.62 -19.55 9.49
N SER A 163 -5.61 -20.43 9.41
CA SER A 163 -6.98 -20.09 9.06
C SER A 163 -7.59 -19.09 10.05
N LYS A 164 -7.46 -19.35 11.35
CA LYS A 164 -7.96 -18.47 12.42
C LYS A 164 -7.26 -17.11 12.39
N LEU A 165 -5.94 -17.12 12.25
CA LEU A 165 -5.14 -15.89 12.23
C LEU A 165 -5.47 -15.03 11.00
N PHE A 166 -5.58 -15.63 9.82
CA PHE A 166 -6.00 -14.94 8.60
C PHE A 166 -7.35 -14.26 8.78
N LEU A 167 -8.35 -14.97 9.29
CA LEU A 167 -9.69 -14.43 9.52
C LEU A 167 -9.65 -13.26 10.51
N THR A 168 -8.95 -13.41 11.63
CA THR A 168 -8.86 -12.38 12.67
C THR A 168 -8.18 -11.12 12.14
N GLN A 169 -7.08 -11.28 11.43
CA GLN A 169 -6.36 -10.16 10.83
C GLN A 169 -7.17 -9.50 9.71
N MET A 170 -7.81 -10.28 8.86
CA MET A 170 -8.60 -9.77 7.73
C MET A 170 -9.86 -9.05 8.19
N ILE A 171 -10.50 -9.47 9.30
CA ILE A 171 -11.60 -8.73 9.92
C ILE A 171 -11.14 -7.33 10.33
N LYS A 172 -10.03 -7.23 11.05
CA LYS A 172 -9.45 -5.92 11.46
C LYS A 172 -9.10 -5.06 10.24
N HIS A 173 -8.51 -5.68 9.22
CA HIS A 173 -8.14 -5.03 7.98
C HIS A 173 -9.37 -4.44 7.26
N HIS A 174 -10.44 -5.22 7.11
CA HIS A 174 -11.70 -4.79 6.51
C HIS A 174 -12.39 -3.67 7.31
N GLN A 175 -12.35 -3.73 8.64
CA GLN A 175 -12.85 -2.63 9.49
C GLN A 175 -12.14 -1.32 9.20
N GLY A 176 -10.82 -1.36 8.99
CA GLY A 176 -10.04 -0.19 8.58
C GLY A 176 -10.46 0.36 7.22
N ALA A 177 -10.64 -0.50 6.22
CA ALA A 177 -11.13 -0.10 4.89
C ALA A 177 -12.53 0.53 4.95
N ILE A 178 -13.42 0.00 5.80
CA ILE A 178 -14.76 0.58 6.01
C ILE A 178 -14.65 1.98 6.60
N THR A 179 -13.78 2.19 7.60
CA THR A 179 -13.55 3.52 8.19
C THR A 179 -13.04 4.52 7.16
N MET A 180 -12.03 4.14 6.37
CA MET A 180 -11.50 4.97 5.29
C MET A 180 -12.57 5.30 4.24
N SER A 181 -13.39 4.33 3.87
CA SER A 181 -14.49 4.50 2.91
C SER A 181 -15.60 5.41 3.46
N GLN A 182 -15.92 5.33 4.75
CA GLN A 182 -16.89 6.23 5.38
C GLN A 182 -16.41 7.69 5.38
N ASN A 183 -15.12 7.92 5.57
CA ASN A 183 -14.52 9.26 5.44
C ASN A 183 -14.67 9.79 4.01
N GLU A 184 -14.40 8.95 3.01
CA GLU A 184 -14.60 9.30 1.61
C GLU A 184 -16.06 9.62 1.27
N ILE A 185 -17.00 8.83 1.76
CA ILE A 185 -18.45 9.06 1.56
C ILE A 185 -18.86 10.42 2.15
N LYS A 186 -18.26 10.82 3.26
CA LYS A 186 -18.57 12.07 3.96
C LYS A 186 -17.93 13.28 3.30
N ASP A 187 -16.66 13.17 2.92
CA ASP A 187 -15.80 14.30 2.58
C ASP A 187 -15.40 14.34 1.09
N GLY A 188 -15.58 13.23 0.36
CA GLY A 188 -15.25 13.10 -1.06
C GLY A 188 -16.19 13.88 -1.97
N GLN A 189 -15.68 14.27 -3.12
CA GLN A 189 -16.40 15.05 -4.13
C GLN A 189 -16.50 14.32 -5.48
N PHE A 190 -15.57 13.41 -5.77
CA PHE A 190 -15.54 12.67 -7.02
C PHE A 190 -16.60 11.54 -6.99
N PRO A 191 -17.63 11.58 -7.86
CA PRO A 191 -18.75 10.66 -7.76
C PRO A 191 -18.37 9.18 -7.81
N ASP A 192 -17.38 8.84 -8.63
CA ASP A 192 -16.96 7.45 -8.79
C ASP A 192 -16.20 6.93 -7.56
N ALA A 193 -15.39 7.78 -6.90
CA ALA A 193 -14.71 7.42 -5.66
C ALA A 193 -15.71 7.24 -4.52
N VAL A 194 -16.67 8.13 -4.39
CA VAL A 194 -17.77 8.01 -3.41
C VAL A 194 -18.61 6.75 -3.66
N ALA A 195 -18.88 6.43 -4.94
CA ALA A 195 -19.61 5.20 -5.29
C ALA A 195 -18.81 3.94 -4.95
N LEU A 196 -17.50 3.91 -5.23
CA LEU A 196 -16.62 2.82 -4.84
C LEU A 196 -16.55 2.67 -3.32
N ALA A 197 -16.41 3.76 -2.58
CA ALA A 197 -16.39 3.74 -1.12
C ALA A 197 -17.67 3.11 -0.53
N LYS A 198 -18.84 3.44 -1.07
CA LYS A 198 -20.12 2.81 -0.68
C LYS A 198 -20.15 1.32 -0.98
N SER A 199 -19.60 0.92 -2.13
CA SER A 199 -19.48 -0.49 -2.51
C SER A 199 -18.59 -1.26 -1.54
N ILE A 200 -17.42 -0.70 -1.20
CA ILE A 200 -16.47 -1.28 -0.24
C ILE A 200 -17.12 -1.46 1.13
N VAL A 201 -17.81 -0.45 1.65
CA VAL A 201 -18.51 -0.56 2.94
C VAL A 201 -19.50 -1.75 2.94
N THR A 202 -20.28 -1.89 1.86
CA THR A 202 -21.28 -2.94 1.78
C THR A 202 -20.67 -4.33 1.61
N SER A 203 -19.72 -4.48 0.70
CA SER A 203 -19.09 -5.77 0.39
C SER A 203 -18.22 -6.25 1.55
N GLN A 204 -17.39 -5.37 2.11
CA GLN A 204 -16.47 -5.77 3.18
C GLN A 204 -17.18 -6.00 4.51
N GLN A 205 -18.31 -5.34 4.80
CA GLN A 205 -19.12 -5.69 5.94
C GLN A 205 -19.68 -7.12 5.82
N LYS A 206 -20.15 -7.49 4.63
CA LYS A 206 -20.63 -8.85 4.37
C LYS A 206 -19.52 -9.89 4.50
N GLU A 207 -18.30 -9.55 4.07
CA GLU A 207 -17.13 -10.41 4.23
C GLU A 207 -16.75 -10.57 5.70
N ILE A 208 -16.81 -9.50 6.51
CA ILE A 208 -16.61 -9.55 7.97
C ILE A 208 -17.62 -10.52 8.61
N ASP A 209 -18.88 -10.43 8.25
CA ASP A 209 -19.93 -11.31 8.78
C ASP A 209 -19.64 -12.79 8.43
N THR A 210 -19.20 -13.05 7.19
CA THR A 210 -18.79 -14.38 6.74
C THR A 210 -17.55 -14.87 7.50
N MET A 211 -16.55 -14.02 7.68
CA MET A 211 -15.33 -14.35 8.44
C MET A 211 -15.65 -14.72 9.90
N ASN A 212 -16.53 -13.96 10.54
CA ASN A 212 -16.96 -14.24 11.91
C ASN A 212 -17.70 -15.59 12.00
N GLN A 213 -18.56 -15.93 11.04
CA GLN A 213 -19.25 -17.23 11.00
C GLN A 213 -18.26 -18.38 10.84
N ILE A 214 -17.28 -18.25 9.94
CA ILE A 214 -16.25 -19.28 9.75
C ILE A 214 -15.42 -19.42 11.03
N LEU A 215 -14.94 -18.30 11.59
CA LEU A 215 -14.10 -18.27 12.78
C LEU A 215 -14.80 -18.91 13.99
N GLY A 216 -16.10 -18.68 14.14
CA GLY A 216 -16.90 -19.29 15.21
C GLY A 216 -17.13 -20.80 15.06
N SER A 217 -16.80 -21.38 13.90
CA SER A 217 -16.93 -22.82 13.61
C SER A 217 -15.60 -23.56 13.44
N LEU A 218 -14.47 -22.89 13.60
CA LEU A 218 -13.10 -23.46 13.63
C LEU A 218 -12.67 -23.78 15.06
#